data_94712be19d9f9a8397c23f4fdb08d853
#
_entry.id   94712be19d9f9a8397c23f4fdb08d853
#
_cell.length_a   1.000
_cell.length_b   1.000
_cell.length_c   1.000
_cell.angle_alpha   90.00
_cell.angle_beta   90.00
_cell.angle_gamma   90.00
#
_symmetry.space_group_name_H-M   'P 1'
#
loop_
_entity.id
_entity.type
_entity.pdbx_description
1 polymer ?
#
loop_
_entity_poly.entity_id
_entity_poly.type
_entity_poly.pdbx_seq_one_letter_code
_entity_poly.pdbx_strand_id
1 'polypeptide(L)'
;MRFPFEVSFAEIQRDPEPFVDAVFGSLVSEFMVMPRGKGFVEFSTFEAAYETLKRATGGFQVVTPETVTTAVHDAPVVLLVLRCMLGFTPPEWATYATNHTGVEVTQNAARTIDRGVRMNPETDLSRRGEVTNRRVEALIASACDLLRSGLPDVLRDSLHRLDKVDTREGLVSLRSMADLGVPYSILLYERFLGRPFAAHRDSVSELMGSLVESAIEEVLACAGISFRKTGRAERLPGFDQAPDFVIPNEFNPQIVIEAKLTEDDGTARDKVTRVQHLASLSTAGRPPDQPAFEVVACIAGRGFGVRREDMRKLLIATRGKVFTLQNMRQLVEHTRLRSFRSR
;
A
#
# COMPACT_ATOMS: atom_id res chain seq x y z
N MET A 1 23.64 22.16 -7.43
CA MET A 1 23.75 21.53 -6.11
C MET A 1 24.33 20.14 -6.31
N ARG A 2 25.42 19.77 -5.62
CA ARG A 2 26.03 18.43 -5.77
C ARG A 2 25.37 17.45 -4.80
N PHE A 3 25.12 16.25 -5.26
CA PHE A 3 24.57 15.18 -4.43
C PHE A 3 25.67 14.47 -3.61
N PRO A 4 25.32 13.81 -2.50
CA PRO A 4 26.31 13.14 -1.64
C PRO A 4 27.08 12.00 -2.33
N PHE A 5 26.47 11.37 -3.34
CA PHE A 5 27.14 10.31 -4.10
C PHE A 5 28.14 10.81 -5.15
N GLU A 6 28.17 12.13 -5.43
CA GLU A 6 29.08 12.78 -6.39
C GLU A 6 30.39 13.26 -5.76
N VAL A 7 30.51 13.16 -4.45
CA VAL A 7 31.65 13.71 -3.69
C VAL A 7 32.37 12.62 -2.89
N SER A 8 33.55 12.96 -2.36
CA SER A 8 34.27 12.04 -1.48
C SER A 8 33.62 11.92 -0.12
N PHE A 9 33.75 10.76 0.53
CA PHE A 9 33.22 10.56 1.88
C PHE A 9 33.83 11.53 2.91
N ALA A 10 35.10 11.89 2.75
CA ALA A 10 35.79 12.88 3.59
C ALA A 10 35.13 14.29 3.50
N GLU A 11 34.61 14.67 2.34
CA GLU A 11 33.87 15.92 2.15
C GLU A 11 32.53 15.87 2.91
N ILE A 12 31.80 14.75 2.85
CA ILE A 12 30.54 14.54 3.60
C ILE A 12 30.79 14.57 5.11
N GLN A 13 31.86 13.91 5.59
CA GLN A 13 32.20 13.91 7.01
C GLN A 13 32.55 15.30 7.55
N ARG A 14 33.17 16.15 6.71
CA ARG A 14 33.54 17.50 7.09
C ARG A 14 32.33 18.42 7.25
N ASP A 15 31.38 18.36 6.32
CA ASP A 15 30.17 19.16 6.33
C ASP A 15 29.03 18.40 5.63
N PRO A 16 28.17 17.70 6.39
CA PRO A 16 27.06 16.93 5.82
C PRO A 16 25.85 17.80 5.41
N GLU A 17 25.73 19.03 5.93
CA GLU A 17 24.51 19.82 5.78
C GLU A 17 24.11 20.13 4.33
N PRO A 18 25.03 20.56 3.44
CA PRO A 18 24.65 20.79 2.05
C PRO A 18 24.12 19.54 1.35
N PHE A 19 24.58 18.37 1.76
CA PHE A 19 24.14 17.08 1.19
C PHE A 19 22.82 16.62 1.78
N VAL A 20 22.53 16.93 3.05
CA VAL A 20 21.19 16.75 3.63
C VAL A 20 20.17 17.58 2.85
N ASP A 21 20.47 18.85 2.56
CA ASP A 21 19.60 19.71 1.78
C ASP A 21 19.41 19.22 0.34
N ALA A 22 20.48 18.69 -0.28
CA ALA A 22 20.39 18.13 -1.61
C ALA A 22 19.46 16.89 -1.68
N VAL A 23 19.57 16.00 -0.70
CA VAL A 23 18.68 14.83 -0.61
C VAL A 23 17.25 15.27 -0.32
N PHE A 24 17.03 16.18 0.64
CA PHE A 24 15.70 16.68 0.97
C PHE A 24 15.02 17.33 -0.22
N GLY A 25 15.75 18.16 -0.99
CA GLY A 25 15.23 18.80 -2.20
C GLY A 25 14.87 17.81 -3.33
N SER A 26 15.37 16.57 -3.27
CA SER A 26 15.09 15.52 -4.25
C SER A 26 14.04 14.50 -3.79
N LEU A 27 13.54 14.62 -2.56
CA LEU A 27 12.43 13.79 -2.10
C LEU A 27 11.13 14.24 -2.73
N VAL A 28 10.39 13.29 -3.32
CA VAL A 28 9.06 13.53 -3.86
C VAL A 28 8.04 13.12 -2.81
N SER A 29 7.04 13.99 -2.56
CA SER A 29 5.90 13.65 -1.73
C SER A 29 4.85 12.95 -2.58
N GLU A 30 4.57 11.72 -2.24
CA GLU A 30 3.53 10.92 -2.91
C GLU A 30 2.12 11.20 -2.37
N PHE A 31 1.98 12.01 -1.32
CA PHE A 31 0.66 12.40 -0.80
C PHE A 31 -0.17 13.22 -1.78
N MET A 32 0.47 13.90 -2.72
CA MET A 32 -0.20 14.72 -3.74
C MET A 32 -0.51 13.92 -5.01
N VAL A 33 -0.08 12.67 -5.09
CA VAL A 33 -0.30 11.81 -6.24
C VAL A 33 -1.43 10.83 -5.92
N MET A 34 -2.54 10.92 -6.65
CA MET A 34 -3.59 9.89 -6.57
C MET A 34 -3.01 8.56 -7.03
N PRO A 35 -3.08 7.52 -6.20
CA PRO A 35 -2.64 6.19 -6.61
C PRO A 35 -3.38 5.75 -7.87
N ARG A 36 -2.67 5.21 -8.83
CA ARG A 36 -3.22 4.63 -10.06
C ARG A 36 -2.67 3.23 -10.25
N GLY A 37 -3.42 2.39 -10.95
CA GLY A 37 -2.95 1.06 -11.31
C GLY A 37 -3.60 -0.09 -10.53
N LYS A 38 -3.01 -1.27 -10.63
CA LYS A 38 -3.57 -2.51 -10.06
C LYS A 38 -3.87 -2.37 -8.57
N GLY A 39 -5.10 -2.69 -8.19
CA GLY A 39 -5.56 -2.68 -6.81
C GLY A 39 -6.14 -1.35 -6.33
N PHE A 40 -6.10 -0.33 -7.17
CA PHE A 40 -6.79 0.93 -6.94
C PHE A 40 -8.04 1.00 -7.82
N VAL A 41 -9.20 1.11 -7.20
CA VAL A 41 -10.48 1.28 -7.91
C VAL A 41 -10.67 2.77 -8.16
N GLU A 42 -10.65 3.19 -9.42
CA GLU A 42 -10.89 4.57 -9.81
C GLU A 42 -12.36 4.97 -9.58
N PHE A 43 -12.62 6.27 -9.38
CA PHE A 43 -13.97 6.76 -9.12
C PHE A 43 -14.97 6.36 -10.21
N SER A 44 -14.60 6.45 -11.47
CA SER A 44 -15.48 6.08 -12.59
C SER A 44 -15.95 4.61 -12.52
N THR A 45 -15.07 3.69 -12.14
CA THR A 45 -15.40 2.28 -11.95
C THR A 45 -16.30 2.07 -10.72
N PHE A 46 -16.01 2.79 -9.64
CA PHE A 46 -16.84 2.74 -8.43
C PHE A 46 -18.24 3.33 -8.67
N GLU A 47 -18.32 4.47 -9.35
CA GLU A 47 -19.57 5.13 -9.71
C GLU A 47 -20.43 4.26 -10.63
N ALA A 48 -19.83 3.64 -11.67
CA ALA A 48 -20.55 2.71 -12.54
C ALA A 48 -21.16 1.53 -11.75
N ALA A 49 -20.43 0.99 -10.77
CA ALA A 49 -20.95 -0.06 -9.89
C ALA A 49 -22.08 0.44 -8.98
N TYR A 50 -21.96 1.66 -8.44
CA TYR A 50 -23.04 2.29 -7.68
C TYR A 50 -24.31 2.46 -8.54
N GLU A 51 -24.20 2.97 -9.76
CA GLU A 51 -25.32 3.14 -10.67
C GLU A 51 -25.94 1.78 -11.08
N THR A 52 -25.14 0.73 -11.20
CA THR A 52 -25.63 -0.64 -11.42
C THR A 52 -26.45 -1.13 -10.22
N LEU A 53 -25.96 -0.93 -9.01
CA LEU A 53 -26.72 -1.27 -7.79
C LEU A 53 -28.01 -0.46 -7.68
N LYS A 54 -27.93 0.87 -7.89
CA LYS A 54 -29.09 1.78 -7.85
C LYS A 54 -30.17 1.34 -8.84
N ARG A 55 -29.78 0.98 -10.06
CA ARG A 55 -30.69 0.51 -11.11
C ARG A 55 -31.33 -0.84 -10.75
N ALA A 56 -30.52 -1.82 -10.34
CA ALA A 56 -30.99 -3.16 -9.98
C ALA A 56 -31.97 -3.14 -8.80
N THR A 57 -31.85 -2.17 -7.89
CA THR A 57 -32.68 -2.01 -6.71
C THR A 57 -33.85 -1.03 -6.92
N GLY A 58 -34.03 -0.49 -8.14
CA GLY A 58 -35.07 0.51 -8.44
C GLY A 58 -34.88 1.80 -7.61
N GLY A 59 -33.67 2.35 -7.52
CA GLY A 59 -33.38 3.51 -6.68
C GLY A 59 -33.43 3.18 -5.18
N PHE A 60 -33.02 2.00 -4.79
CA PHE A 60 -33.08 1.46 -3.42
C PHE A 60 -34.52 1.25 -2.89
N GLN A 61 -35.47 1.05 -3.77
CA GLN A 61 -36.84 0.69 -3.36
C GLN A 61 -36.93 -0.78 -2.95
N VAL A 62 -36.20 -1.68 -3.64
CA VAL A 62 -36.21 -3.12 -3.42
C VAL A 62 -34.78 -3.61 -3.25
N VAL A 63 -34.29 -3.63 -2.01
CA VAL A 63 -32.96 -4.15 -1.67
C VAL A 63 -33.11 -5.54 -1.10
N THR A 64 -33.02 -6.54 -1.97
CA THR A 64 -33.10 -7.97 -1.61
C THR A 64 -31.82 -8.70 -2.03
N PRO A 65 -31.52 -9.89 -1.46
CA PRO A 65 -30.39 -10.69 -1.90
C PRO A 65 -30.39 -10.93 -3.42
N GLU A 66 -31.54 -11.14 -4.02
CA GLU A 66 -31.69 -11.42 -5.45
C GLU A 66 -31.30 -10.21 -6.30
N THR A 67 -31.87 -9.01 -5.98
CA THR A 67 -31.56 -7.77 -6.74
C THR A 67 -30.10 -7.38 -6.60
N VAL A 68 -29.53 -7.54 -5.41
CA VAL A 68 -28.14 -7.22 -5.13
C VAL A 68 -27.20 -8.25 -5.75
N THR A 69 -27.51 -9.54 -5.72
CA THR A 69 -26.71 -10.58 -6.39
C THR A 69 -26.65 -10.32 -7.89
N THR A 70 -27.77 -9.95 -8.53
CA THR A 70 -27.76 -9.54 -9.94
C THR A 70 -26.79 -8.38 -10.18
N ALA A 71 -26.85 -7.33 -9.35
CA ALA A 71 -25.95 -6.21 -9.47
C ALA A 71 -24.46 -6.58 -9.27
N VAL A 72 -24.17 -7.51 -8.36
CA VAL A 72 -22.80 -8.02 -8.11
C VAL A 72 -22.29 -8.86 -9.28
N HIS A 73 -23.17 -9.62 -9.95
CA HIS A 73 -22.78 -10.35 -11.16
C HIS A 73 -22.47 -9.40 -12.31
N ASP A 74 -23.28 -8.35 -12.48
CA ASP A 74 -23.06 -7.34 -13.53
C ASP A 74 -21.82 -6.50 -13.25
N ALA A 75 -21.55 -6.15 -11.99
CA ALA A 75 -20.43 -5.33 -11.56
C ALA A 75 -19.93 -5.76 -10.17
N PRO A 76 -18.88 -6.59 -10.07
CA PRO A 76 -18.37 -7.09 -8.79
C PRO A 76 -17.97 -6.02 -7.79
N VAL A 77 -17.61 -4.82 -8.26
CA VAL A 77 -17.31 -3.63 -7.43
C VAL A 77 -18.50 -3.20 -6.56
N VAL A 78 -19.72 -3.63 -6.87
CA VAL A 78 -20.90 -3.46 -6.02
C VAL A 78 -20.67 -3.95 -4.59
N LEU A 79 -19.86 -5.01 -4.38
CA LEU A 79 -19.48 -5.45 -3.03
C LEU A 79 -18.72 -4.36 -2.26
N LEU A 80 -17.87 -3.58 -2.93
CA LEU A 80 -17.17 -2.46 -2.30
C LEU A 80 -18.14 -1.31 -1.99
N VAL A 81 -19.08 -1.03 -2.88
CA VAL A 81 -20.14 -0.03 -2.67
C VAL A 81 -20.97 -0.39 -1.44
N LEU A 82 -21.48 -1.63 -1.35
CA LEU A 82 -22.23 -2.12 -0.18
C LEU A 82 -21.42 -1.99 1.11
N ARG A 83 -20.17 -2.39 1.08
CA ARG A 83 -19.29 -2.25 2.25
C ARG A 83 -19.14 -0.79 2.70
N CYS A 84 -19.05 0.13 1.74
CA CYS A 84 -18.99 1.57 2.04
C CYS A 84 -20.31 2.10 2.60
N MET A 85 -21.46 1.64 2.08
CA MET A 85 -22.78 1.95 2.63
C MET A 85 -22.88 1.48 4.09
N LEU A 86 -22.48 0.25 4.40
CA LEU A 86 -22.44 -0.27 5.76
C LEU A 86 -21.42 0.45 6.64
N GLY A 87 -20.37 1.01 6.05
CA GLY A 87 -19.24 1.57 6.76
C GLY A 87 -18.37 0.52 7.45
N PHE A 88 -18.39 -0.72 7.05
CA PHE A 88 -17.62 -1.83 7.61
C PHE A 88 -16.26 -1.99 6.95
N THR A 89 -15.30 -2.51 7.71
CA THR A 89 -14.11 -3.17 7.17
C THR A 89 -14.48 -4.60 6.73
N PRO A 90 -13.69 -5.25 5.84
CA PRO A 90 -13.95 -6.64 5.48
C PRO A 90 -14.05 -7.60 6.68
N PRO A 91 -13.18 -7.51 7.72
CA PRO A 91 -13.32 -8.32 8.95
C PRO A 91 -14.61 -8.08 9.73
N GLU A 92 -15.04 -6.83 9.88
CA GLU A 92 -16.29 -6.51 10.57
C GLU A 92 -17.48 -7.09 9.84
N TRP A 93 -17.51 -6.94 8.50
CA TRP A 93 -18.56 -7.52 7.67
C TRP A 93 -18.58 -9.05 7.73
N ALA A 94 -17.41 -9.69 7.68
CA ALA A 94 -17.29 -11.15 7.84
C ALA A 94 -17.88 -11.65 9.15
N THR A 95 -17.53 -11.01 10.26
CA THR A 95 -18.03 -11.37 11.59
C THR A 95 -19.54 -11.21 11.67
N TYR A 96 -20.07 -10.08 11.19
CA TYR A 96 -21.50 -9.84 11.16
C TYR A 96 -22.23 -10.87 10.27
N ALA A 97 -21.75 -11.11 9.05
CA ALA A 97 -22.35 -12.05 8.11
C ALA A 97 -22.38 -13.49 8.67
N THR A 98 -21.30 -13.92 9.33
CA THR A 98 -21.25 -15.23 9.98
C THR A 98 -22.31 -15.35 11.07
N ASN A 99 -22.43 -14.37 11.95
CA ASN A 99 -23.39 -14.39 13.05
C ASN A 99 -24.85 -14.31 12.55
N HIS A 100 -25.07 -13.57 11.45
CA HIS A 100 -26.41 -13.35 10.92
C HIS A 100 -26.92 -14.53 10.08
N THR A 101 -26.05 -15.13 9.26
CA THR A 101 -26.46 -16.17 8.30
C THR A 101 -26.14 -17.60 8.73
N GLY A 102 -25.29 -17.78 9.74
CA GLY A 102 -24.73 -19.08 10.12
C GLY A 102 -23.71 -19.65 9.13
N VAL A 103 -23.43 -18.97 8.03
CA VAL A 103 -22.39 -19.36 7.06
C VAL A 103 -21.04 -18.80 7.52
N GLU A 104 -20.06 -19.66 7.70
CA GLU A 104 -18.72 -19.23 8.13
C GLU A 104 -18.03 -18.39 7.06
N VAL A 105 -17.91 -17.08 7.33
CA VAL A 105 -17.11 -16.13 6.55
C VAL A 105 -15.91 -15.71 7.39
N THR A 106 -14.76 -16.34 7.16
CA THR A 106 -13.54 -15.96 7.90
C THR A 106 -13.08 -14.56 7.50
N GLN A 107 -12.46 -13.83 8.43
CA GLN A 107 -11.91 -12.49 8.16
C GLN A 107 -10.93 -12.50 6.98
N ASN A 108 -10.11 -13.55 6.87
CA ASN A 108 -9.18 -13.70 5.77
C ASN A 108 -9.90 -13.91 4.43
N ALA A 109 -11.00 -14.68 4.41
CA ALA A 109 -11.81 -14.86 3.20
C ALA A 109 -12.40 -13.53 2.73
N ALA A 110 -12.98 -12.75 3.65
CA ALA A 110 -13.51 -11.43 3.31
C ALA A 110 -12.46 -10.46 2.78
N ARG A 111 -11.25 -10.42 3.40
CA ARG A 111 -10.12 -9.63 2.87
C ARG A 111 -9.70 -10.09 1.48
N THR A 112 -9.68 -11.41 1.24
CA THR A 112 -9.30 -11.99 -0.06
C THR A 112 -10.34 -11.66 -1.15
N ILE A 113 -11.64 -11.70 -0.82
CA ILE A 113 -12.72 -11.32 -1.73
C ILE A 113 -12.59 -9.82 -2.06
N ASP A 114 -12.52 -8.96 -1.04
CA ASP A 114 -12.38 -7.50 -1.19
C ASP A 114 -11.14 -7.13 -2.02
N ARG A 115 -9.98 -7.70 -1.70
CA ARG A 115 -8.74 -7.51 -2.47
C ARG A 115 -8.91 -8.00 -3.91
N GLY A 116 -9.53 -9.16 -4.11
CA GLY A 116 -9.74 -9.74 -5.45
C GLY A 116 -10.57 -8.82 -6.35
N VAL A 117 -11.62 -8.22 -5.81
CA VAL A 117 -12.47 -7.25 -6.54
C VAL A 117 -11.69 -5.96 -6.83
N ARG A 118 -10.91 -5.46 -5.85
CA ARG A 118 -10.09 -4.26 -6.08
C ARG A 118 -8.99 -4.47 -7.12
N MET A 119 -8.35 -5.65 -7.12
CA MET A 119 -7.26 -5.98 -8.06
C MET A 119 -7.76 -6.27 -9.48
N ASN A 120 -8.98 -6.78 -9.60
CA ASN A 120 -9.63 -7.06 -10.86
C ASN A 120 -11.13 -6.74 -10.75
N PRO A 121 -11.53 -5.49 -11.03
CA PRO A 121 -12.92 -5.04 -10.95
C PRO A 121 -13.89 -5.80 -11.86
N GLU A 122 -13.40 -6.44 -12.90
CA GLU A 122 -14.19 -7.23 -13.86
C GLU A 122 -14.18 -8.74 -13.54
N THR A 123 -13.68 -9.12 -12.35
CA THR A 123 -13.57 -10.54 -11.98
C THR A 123 -14.96 -11.19 -11.91
N ASP A 124 -15.14 -12.29 -12.61
CA ASP A 124 -16.37 -13.10 -12.49
C ASP A 124 -16.35 -13.85 -11.16
N LEU A 125 -17.12 -13.38 -10.19
CA LEU A 125 -17.22 -14.01 -8.87
C LEU A 125 -17.90 -15.39 -8.91
N SER A 126 -18.77 -15.65 -9.90
CA SER A 126 -19.47 -16.92 -10.03
C SER A 126 -18.54 -18.10 -10.35
N ARG A 127 -17.41 -17.80 -10.97
CA ARG A 127 -16.36 -18.79 -11.29
C ARG A 127 -15.46 -19.16 -10.11
N ARG A 128 -15.62 -18.49 -8.99
CA ARG A 128 -14.90 -18.84 -7.76
C ARG A 128 -15.68 -19.95 -7.07
N GLY A 129 -15.07 -21.08 -6.81
CA GLY A 129 -15.68 -22.30 -6.27
C GLY A 129 -16.79 -22.11 -5.22
N GLU A 130 -17.64 -23.09 -5.05
CA GLU A 130 -18.88 -23.09 -4.27
C GLU A 130 -18.76 -22.44 -2.87
N VAL A 131 -17.67 -22.74 -2.15
CA VAL A 131 -17.42 -22.17 -0.81
C VAL A 131 -17.31 -20.64 -0.85
N THR A 132 -16.66 -20.08 -1.90
CA THR A 132 -16.52 -18.61 -2.04
C THR A 132 -17.87 -18.00 -2.41
N ASN A 133 -18.64 -18.63 -3.29
CA ASN A 133 -19.97 -18.15 -3.67
C ASN A 133 -20.91 -18.09 -2.47
N ARG A 134 -20.97 -19.14 -1.65
CA ARG A 134 -21.77 -19.16 -0.40
C ARG A 134 -21.35 -18.04 0.56
N ARG A 135 -20.05 -17.70 0.66
CA ARG A 135 -19.56 -16.60 1.47
C ARG A 135 -19.98 -15.24 0.92
N VAL A 136 -19.94 -15.05 -0.40
CA VAL A 136 -20.43 -13.83 -1.06
C VAL A 136 -21.93 -13.67 -0.85
N GLU A 137 -22.70 -14.72 -1.00
CA GLU A 137 -24.14 -14.74 -0.71
C GLU A 137 -24.45 -14.34 0.74
N ALA A 138 -23.69 -14.87 1.71
CA ALA A 138 -23.83 -14.51 3.11
C ALA A 138 -23.51 -13.02 3.39
N LEU A 139 -22.47 -12.50 2.75
CA LEU A 139 -22.14 -11.06 2.81
C LEU A 139 -23.29 -10.24 2.23
N ILE A 140 -23.81 -10.58 1.06
CA ILE A 140 -24.92 -9.89 0.41
C ILE A 140 -26.18 -9.94 1.29
N ALA A 141 -26.57 -11.10 1.78
CA ALA A 141 -27.75 -11.27 2.61
C ALA A 141 -27.70 -10.40 3.87
N SER A 142 -26.57 -10.42 4.56
CA SER A 142 -26.34 -9.58 5.75
C SER A 142 -26.38 -8.10 5.45
N ALA A 143 -25.84 -7.67 4.29
CA ALA A 143 -25.89 -6.27 3.86
C ALA A 143 -27.33 -5.83 3.55
N CYS A 144 -28.08 -6.65 2.82
CA CYS A 144 -29.47 -6.35 2.48
C CYS A 144 -30.32 -6.18 3.73
N ASP A 145 -30.14 -7.02 4.74
CA ASP A 145 -30.90 -6.95 5.99
C ASP A 145 -30.58 -5.65 6.74
N LEU A 146 -29.28 -5.35 6.95
CA LEU A 146 -28.87 -4.13 7.63
C LEU A 146 -29.32 -2.87 6.91
N LEU A 147 -29.22 -2.83 5.58
CA LEU A 147 -29.62 -1.66 4.80
C LEU A 147 -31.14 -1.46 4.75
N ARG A 148 -31.93 -2.54 4.85
CA ARG A 148 -33.39 -2.47 4.95
C ARG A 148 -33.85 -2.03 6.32
N SER A 149 -33.28 -2.61 7.36
CA SER A 149 -33.69 -2.41 8.76
C SER A 149 -33.15 -1.11 9.34
N GLY A 150 -32.04 -0.60 8.82
CA GLY A 150 -31.34 0.50 9.42
C GLY A 150 -30.61 0.10 10.71
N LEU A 151 -30.44 1.08 11.63
CA LEU A 151 -29.80 0.85 12.92
C LEU A 151 -30.81 0.23 13.91
N PRO A 152 -30.67 -1.05 14.29
CA PRO A 152 -31.54 -1.65 15.29
C PRO A 152 -31.34 -1.00 16.66
N ASP A 153 -32.44 -0.71 17.37
CA ASP A 153 -32.37 -0.09 18.72
C ASP A 153 -31.53 -0.90 19.73
N VAL A 154 -31.58 -2.21 19.62
CA VAL A 154 -30.87 -3.16 20.52
C VAL A 154 -29.36 -3.17 20.27
N LEU A 155 -28.89 -2.67 19.13
CA LEU A 155 -27.49 -2.75 18.68
C LEU A 155 -26.81 -1.37 18.53
N ARG A 156 -27.45 -0.30 19.03
CA ARG A 156 -26.89 1.07 18.91
C ARG A 156 -25.45 1.18 19.38
N ASP A 157 -25.11 0.52 20.49
CA ASP A 157 -23.77 0.55 21.06
C ASP A 157 -22.77 -0.34 20.28
N SER A 158 -23.27 -1.38 19.58
CA SER A 158 -22.44 -2.38 18.88
C SER A 158 -22.33 -2.10 17.38
N LEU A 159 -23.34 -1.46 16.77
CA LEU A 159 -23.37 -1.18 15.33
C LEU A 159 -23.37 0.34 15.02
N HIS A 160 -22.63 1.10 15.80
CA HIS A 160 -22.47 2.55 15.61
C HIS A 160 -22.09 2.96 14.18
N ARG A 161 -21.57 2.03 13.38
CA ARG A 161 -21.22 2.23 11.96
C ARG A 161 -22.43 2.50 11.07
N LEU A 162 -23.60 2.05 11.47
CA LEU A 162 -24.86 2.33 10.79
C LEU A 162 -25.54 3.63 11.26
N ASP A 163 -25.07 4.25 12.34
CA ASP A 163 -25.55 5.54 12.80
C ASP A 163 -25.00 6.69 11.93
N LYS A 164 -25.45 6.72 10.70
CA LYS A 164 -25.12 7.71 9.67
C LYS A 164 -26.38 8.17 8.98
N VAL A 165 -26.35 9.38 8.43
CA VAL A 165 -27.49 10.00 7.73
C VAL A 165 -28.07 9.10 6.64
N ASP A 166 -27.23 8.33 5.97
CA ASP A 166 -27.62 7.46 4.86
C ASP A 166 -28.09 6.05 5.23
N THR A 167 -27.91 5.61 6.48
CA THR A 167 -28.26 4.25 6.90
C THR A 167 -29.10 4.15 8.16
N ARG A 168 -29.21 5.22 8.96
CA ARG A 168 -29.91 5.21 10.26
C ARG A 168 -31.35 4.71 10.16
N GLU A 169 -32.12 5.23 9.20
CA GLU A 169 -33.54 4.92 9.00
C GLU A 169 -33.74 3.87 7.87
N GLY A 170 -32.77 3.02 7.64
CA GLY A 170 -32.81 1.98 6.61
C GLY A 170 -33.03 2.55 5.20
N LEU A 171 -33.96 1.95 4.46
CA LEU A 171 -34.24 2.34 3.07
C LEU A 171 -34.74 3.78 2.93
N VAL A 172 -35.35 4.36 3.95
CA VAL A 172 -35.82 5.76 3.92
C VAL A 172 -34.62 6.69 3.79
N SER A 173 -33.60 6.51 4.61
CA SER A 173 -32.36 7.27 4.55
C SER A 173 -31.61 7.06 3.23
N LEU A 174 -31.48 5.82 2.77
CA LEU A 174 -30.82 5.51 1.51
C LEU A 174 -31.47 6.19 0.30
N ARG A 175 -32.80 6.16 0.20
CA ARG A 175 -33.55 6.83 -0.88
C ARG A 175 -33.34 8.33 -0.83
N SER A 176 -33.47 8.91 0.35
CA SER A 176 -33.26 10.36 0.53
C SER A 176 -31.87 10.78 0.05
N MET A 177 -30.84 10.00 0.37
CA MET A 177 -29.47 10.29 -0.08
C MET A 177 -29.30 10.10 -1.58
N ALA A 178 -29.92 9.07 -2.16
CA ALA A 178 -29.85 8.79 -3.60
C ALA A 178 -30.57 9.84 -4.45
N ASP A 179 -31.58 10.54 -3.88
CA ASP A 179 -32.37 11.58 -4.53
C ASP A 179 -31.81 12.99 -4.32
N LEU A 180 -30.85 13.17 -3.41
CA LEU A 180 -30.16 14.45 -3.25
C LEU A 180 -29.38 14.81 -4.52
N GLY A 181 -29.32 16.10 -4.86
CA GLY A 181 -28.60 16.61 -6.01
C GLY A 181 -27.07 16.46 -5.94
N VAL A 182 -26.52 16.04 -4.78
CA VAL A 182 -25.13 15.65 -4.62
C VAL A 182 -25.04 14.16 -4.95
N PRO A 183 -24.16 13.75 -5.88
CA PRO A 183 -24.02 12.32 -6.20
C PRO A 183 -23.65 11.51 -4.97
N TYR A 184 -24.51 10.59 -4.57
CA TYR A 184 -24.28 9.74 -3.41
C TYR A 184 -23.06 8.83 -3.62
N SER A 185 -22.77 8.47 -4.88
CA SER A 185 -21.53 7.76 -5.27
C SER A 185 -20.26 8.46 -4.79
N ILE A 186 -20.20 9.79 -4.85
CA ILE A 186 -19.04 10.57 -4.37
C ILE A 186 -18.85 10.37 -2.87
N LEU A 187 -19.91 10.52 -2.07
CA LEU A 187 -19.85 10.31 -0.62
C LEU A 187 -19.39 8.89 -0.25
N LEU A 188 -19.88 7.88 -0.97
CA LEU A 188 -19.48 6.50 -0.77
C LEU A 188 -18.03 6.26 -1.19
N TYR A 189 -17.57 6.92 -2.26
CA TYR A 189 -16.19 6.83 -2.72
C TYR A 189 -15.23 7.53 -1.75
N GLU A 190 -15.59 8.67 -1.20
CA GLU A 190 -14.81 9.30 -0.12
C GLU A 190 -14.71 8.40 1.11
N ARG A 191 -15.75 7.65 1.45
CA ARG A 191 -15.68 6.60 2.50
C ARG A 191 -14.80 5.43 2.10
N PHE A 192 -14.86 5.03 0.83
CA PHE A 192 -13.96 4.02 0.28
C PHE A 192 -12.50 4.45 0.41
N LEU A 193 -12.20 5.71 0.12
CA LEU A 193 -10.86 6.29 0.29
C LEU A 193 -10.53 6.57 1.75
N GLY A 194 -11.44 7.13 2.52
CA GLY A 194 -11.18 7.64 3.87
C GLY A 194 -11.01 6.55 4.94
N ARG A 195 -11.68 5.42 4.83
CA ARG A 195 -11.49 4.27 5.72
C ARG A 195 -10.33 3.37 5.37
N PRO A 196 -10.04 3.18 4.08
CA PRO A 196 -8.75 2.64 3.71
C PRO A 196 -7.60 3.56 4.11
N PHE A 197 -7.81 4.79 4.67
CA PHE A 197 -6.66 5.65 4.93
C PHE A 197 -5.66 5.03 5.90
N ALA A 198 -6.10 4.25 6.89
CA ALA A 198 -5.22 3.41 7.69
C ALA A 198 -4.73 2.18 6.90
N ALA A 199 -5.59 1.48 6.16
CA ALA A 199 -5.25 0.37 5.28
C ALA A 199 -4.74 0.85 3.90
N HIS A 200 -5.09 2.06 3.47
CA HIS A 200 -4.56 2.73 2.32
C HIS A 200 -3.13 3.20 2.56
N ARG A 201 -2.81 3.68 3.75
CA ARG A 201 -1.44 3.93 4.16
C ARG A 201 -0.59 2.66 4.08
N ASP A 202 -1.13 1.50 4.47
CA ASP A 202 -0.44 0.22 4.37
C ASP A 202 -0.38 -0.29 2.92
N SER A 203 -1.44 -0.13 2.13
CA SER A 203 -1.48 -0.50 0.71
C SER A 203 -0.69 0.47 -0.16
N VAL A 204 -0.71 1.76 0.12
CA VAL A 204 0.14 2.75 -0.54
C VAL A 204 1.58 2.55 -0.14
N SER A 205 1.88 2.24 1.12
CA SER A 205 3.23 1.86 1.53
C SER A 205 3.72 0.58 0.84
N GLU A 206 2.83 -0.39 0.59
CA GLU A 206 3.16 -1.61 -0.16
C GLU A 206 3.34 -1.32 -1.67
N LEU A 207 2.44 -0.55 -2.28
CA LEU A 207 2.54 -0.12 -3.69
C LEU A 207 3.73 0.81 -3.92
N MET A 208 3.99 1.71 -2.99
CA MET A 208 5.11 2.65 -3.08
C MET A 208 6.43 2.01 -2.70
N GLY A 209 6.45 1.05 -1.76
CA GLY A 209 7.61 0.18 -1.51
C GLY A 209 7.98 -0.56 -2.80
N SER A 210 6.99 -1.11 -3.50
CA SER A 210 7.18 -1.74 -4.80
C SER A 210 7.62 -0.75 -5.89
N LEU A 211 7.28 0.53 -5.82
CA LEU A 211 7.73 1.54 -6.78
C LEU A 211 9.23 1.80 -6.66
N VAL A 212 9.76 1.97 -5.45
CA VAL A 212 11.21 2.13 -5.22
C VAL A 212 11.95 0.89 -5.65
N GLU A 213 11.47 -0.29 -5.26
CA GLU A 213 12.06 -1.57 -5.65
C GLU A 213 12.02 -1.76 -7.18
N SER A 214 10.90 -1.49 -7.83
CA SER A 214 10.76 -1.60 -9.28
C SER A 214 11.69 -0.62 -10.03
N ALA A 215 11.85 0.60 -9.51
CA ALA A 215 12.80 1.56 -10.08
C ALA A 215 14.26 1.06 -9.98
N ILE A 216 14.62 0.41 -8.87
CA ILE A 216 15.94 -0.22 -8.72
C ILE A 216 16.09 -1.38 -9.70
N GLU A 217 15.11 -2.28 -9.77
CA GLU A 217 15.11 -3.42 -10.69
C GLU A 217 15.27 -2.98 -12.15
N GLU A 218 14.54 -1.94 -12.57
CA GLU A 218 14.64 -1.38 -13.92
C GLU A 218 16.05 -0.86 -14.21
N VAL A 219 16.65 -0.10 -13.30
CA VAL A 219 18.00 0.43 -13.45
C VAL A 219 19.03 -0.69 -13.51
N LEU A 220 18.94 -1.71 -12.67
CA LEU A 220 19.85 -2.86 -12.67
C LEU A 220 19.69 -3.71 -13.94
N ALA A 221 18.45 -3.97 -14.34
CA ALA A 221 18.14 -4.73 -15.56
C ALA A 221 18.62 -4.01 -16.84
N CYS A 222 18.38 -2.70 -16.95
CA CYS A 222 18.86 -1.88 -18.06
C CYS A 222 20.40 -1.84 -18.15
N ALA A 223 21.09 -1.97 -17.02
CA ALA A 223 22.56 -2.03 -16.97
C ALA A 223 23.11 -3.44 -17.16
N GLY A 224 22.27 -4.47 -17.29
CA GLY A 224 22.67 -5.87 -17.41
C GLY A 224 23.33 -6.42 -16.15
N ILE A 225 22.99 -5.89 -14.97
CA ILE A 225 23.60 -6.27 -13.70
C ILE A 225 22.77 -7.38 -13.06
N SER A 226 23.43 -8.51 -12.75
CA SER A 226 22.79 -9.60 -11.99
C SER A 226 22.63 -9.21 -10.53
N PHE A 227 21.48 -9.52 -9.96
CA PHE A 227 21.14 -9.26 -8.57
C PHE A 227 20.22 -10.33 -7.98
N ARG A 228 20.24 -10.45 -6.67
CA ARG A 228 19.28 -11.22 -5.88
C ARG A 228 18.35 -10.24 -5.17
N LYS A 229 17.07 -10.25 -5.51
CA LYS A 229 16.02 -9.58 -4.73
C LYS A 229 15.55 -10.52 -3.62
N THR A 230 15.42 -10.02 -2.40
CA THR A 230 14.98 -10.81 -1.26
C THR A 230 13.47 -10.66 -1.03
N GLY A 231 12.87 -11.71 -0.50
CA GLY A 231 11.46 -11.70 -0.09
C GLY A 231 11.27 -11.10 1.31
N ARG A 232 10.04 -10.81 1.64
CA ARG A 232 9.66 -10.31 2.98
C ARG A 232 10.04 -11.35 4.05
N ALA A 233 10.78 -10.90 5.07
CA ALA A 233 11.27 -11.74 6.19
C ALA A 233 12.16 -12.92 5.76
N GLU A 234 12.74 -12.87 4.58
CA GLU A 234 13.72 -13.86 4.13
C GLU A 234 15.00 -13.78 4.98
N ARG A 235 15.66 -14.90 5.19
CA ARG A 235 16.93 -14.97 5.90
C ARG A 235 18.05 -15.29 4.91
N LEU A 236 19.09 -14.50 4.95
CA LEU A 236 20.31 -14.75 4.17
C LEU A 236 21.49 -15.01 5.10
N PRO A 237 22.43 -15.92 4.73
CA PRO A 237 23.64 -16.13 5.49
C PRO A 237 24.42 -14.82 5.69
N GLY A 238 24.82 -14.55 6.94
CA GLY A 238 25.56 -13.33 7.29
C GLY A 238 24.73 -12.08 7.50
N PHE A 239 23.40 -12.17 7.39
CA PHE A 239 22.49 -11.08 7.68
C PHE A 239 21.40 -11.50 8.66
N ASP A 240 21.24 -10.79 9.77
CA ASP A 240 20.12 -11.02 10.70
C ASP A 240 18.77 -10.73 10.04
N GLN A 241 18.76 -9.71 9.16
CA GLN A 241 17.66 -9.37 8.27
C GLN A 241 18.25 -9.14 6.88
N ALA A 242 17.74 -9.86 5.89
CA ALA A 242 18.20 -9.71 4.52
C ALA A 242 17.97 -8.28 3.98
N PRO A 243 18.96 -7.66 3.31
CA PRO A 243 18.75 -6.41 2.57
C PRO A 243 17.83 -6.66 1.37
N ASP A 244 17.18 -5.62 0.85
CA ASP A 244 16.19 -5.77 -0.22
C ASP A 244 16.82 -6.27 -1.53
N PHE A 245 18.07 -5.86 -1.82
CA PHE A 245 18.85 -6.39 -2.97
C PHE A 245 20.29 -6.70 -2.58
N VAL A 246 20.82 -7.79 -3.16
CA VAL A 246 22.21 -8.23 -2.99
C VAL A 246 22.85 -8.42 -4.36
N ILE A 247 24.02 -7.83 -4.58
CA ILE A 247 24.72 -7.85 -5.85
C ILE A 247 26.15 -8.43 -5.65
N PRO A 248 26.59 -9.35 -6.49
CA PRO A 248 25.86 -10.00 -7.59
C PRO A 248 24.90 -11.09 -7.11
N ASN A 249 25.14 -11.68 -5.92
CA ASN A 249 24.34 -12.75 -5.30
C ASN A 249 24.62 -12.84 -3.79
N GLU A 250 23.84 -13.67 -3.09
CA GLU A 250 23.91 -13.87 -1.64
C GLU A 250 25.16 -14.56 -1.12
N PHE A 251 25.89 -15.29 -1.97
CA PHE A 251 27.08 -16.05 -1.57
C PHE A 251 28.36 -15.20 -1.49
N ASN A 252 28.40 -14.11 -2.27
CA ASN A 252 29.52 -13.16 -2.29
C ASN A 252 29.00 -11.72 -2.46
N PRO A 253 28.34 -11.15 -1.44
CA PRO A 253 27.77 -9.83 -1.53
C PRO A 253 28.89 -8.78 -1.69
N GLN A 254 28.83 -7.98 -2.74
CA GLN A 254 29.73 -6.86 -2.99
C GLN A 254 29.03 -5.51 -2.79
N ILE A 255 27.72 -5.51 -3.02
CA ILE A 255 26.85 -4.35 -2.83
C ILE A 255 25.54 -4.84 -2.26
N VAL A 256 25.01 -4.13 -1.28
CA VAL A 256 23.64 -4.30 -0.78
C VAL A 256 22.88 -3.01 -0.96
N ILE A 257 21.62 -3.12 -1.41
CA ILE A 257 20.73 -1.98 -1.57
C ILE A 257 19.55 -2.18 -0.64
N GLU A 258 19.25 -1.17 0.13
CA GLU A 258 18.07 -1.08 0.99
C GLU A 258 17.11 -0.05 0.42
N ALA A 259 15.92 -0.51 0.02
CA ALA A 259 14.83 0.30 -0.52
C ALA A 259 13.89 0.70 0.62
N LYS A 260 13.76 1.98 0.90
CA LYS A 260 12.90 2.46 2.01
C LYS A 260 12.02 3.60 1.56
N LEU A 261 10.74 3.42 1.83
CA LEU A 261 9.75 4.49 1.69
C LEU A 261 9.16 4.82 3.05
N THR A 262 8.99 6.10 3.34
CA THR A 262 8.17 6.55 4.47
C THR A 262 7.62 7.95 4.25
N GLU A 263 6.34 8.10 4.50
CA GLU A 263 5.66 9.38 4.55
C GLU A 263 5.52 9.92 5.99
N ASP A 264 5.73 9.04 6.98
CA ASP A 264 5.65 9.31 8.39
C ASP A 264 7.07 9.49 8.99
N ASP A 265 7.31 10.58 9.68
CA ASP A 265 8.57 10.88 10.34
C ASP A 265 8.89 9.93 11.51
N GLY A 266 7.85 9.36 12.15
CA GLY A 266 7.99 8.39 13.24
C GLY A 266 8.67 7.10 12.80
N THR A 267 8.39 6.63 11.59
CA THR A 267 8.96 5.39 11.05
C THR A 267 10.30 5.58 10.33
N ALA A 268 10.67 6.81 9.98
CA ALA A 268 11.93 7.10 9.29
C ALA A 268 13.16 6.65 10.11
N ARG A 269 13.11 6.85 11.43
CA ARG A 269 14.20 6.49 12.36
C ARG A 269 14.52 5.00 12.33
N ASP A 270 13.51 4.14 12.37
CA ASP A 270 13.70 2.68 12.35
C ASP A 270 14.34 2.22 11.04
N LYS A 271 13.96 2.87 9.93
CA LYS A 271 14.51 2.59 8.60
C LYS A 271 15.96 3.01 8.49
N VAL A 272 16.35 4.14 9.09
CA VAL A 272 17.74 4.59 9.16
C VAL A 272 18.56 3.64 10.04
N THR A 273 18.04 3.21 11.19
CA THR A 273 18.72 2.25 12.08
C THR A 273 19.05 0.95 11.35
N ARG A 274 18.16 0.47 10.48
CA ARG A 274 18.39 -0.72 9.67
C ARG A 274 19.57 -0.54 8.70
N VAL A 275 19.66 0.60 8.02
CA VAL A 275 20.80 0.88 7.12
C VAL A 275 22.11 1.01 7.91
N GLN A 276 22.07 1.62 9.11
CA GLN A 276 23.22 1.68 10.01
C GLN A 276 23.69 0.29 10.44
N HIS A 277 22.77 -0.62 10.71
CA HIS A 277 23.11 -2.01 11.03
C HIS A 277 23.82 -2.71 9.86
N LEU A 278 23.33 -2.58 8.62
CA LEU A 278 24.00 -3.09 7.43
C LEU A 278 25.41 -2.50 7.25
N ALA A 279 25.57 -1.20 7.51
CA ALA A 279 26.89 -0.55 7.46
C ALA A 279 27.84 -1.12 8.53
N SER A 280 27.34 -1.38 9.74
CA SER A 280 28.13 -2.00 10.80
C SER A 280 28.57 -3.42 10.45
N LEU A 281 27.69 -4.22 9.86
CA LEU A 281 28.04 -5.57 9.34
C LEU A 281 29.10 -5.49 8.25
N SER A 282 29.01 -4.50 7.36
CA SER A 282 29.96 -4.30 6.27
C SER A 282 31.38 -3.99 6.76
N THR A 283 31.53 -3.35 7.92
CA THR A 283 32.83 -2.96 8.50
C THR A 283 33.27 -3.86 9.65
N ALA A 284 32.48 -4.87 10.04
CA ALA A 284 32.80 -5.75 11.16
C ALA A 284 34.13 -6.49 10.93
N GLY A 285 35.08 -6.33 11.87
CA GLY A 285 36.39 -6.93 11.81
C GLY A 285 37.30 -6.38 10.69
N ARG A 286 37.01 -5.25 10.09
CA ARG A 286 37.73 -4.63 8.98
C ARG A 286 38.08 -3.16 9.26
N PRO A 287 39.15 -2.64 8.60
CA PRO A 287 39.36 -1.18 8.61
C PRO A 287 38.14 -0.43 8.08
N PRO A 288 37.79 0.72 8.64
CA PRO A 288 36.60 1.49 8.22
C PRO A 288 36.59 1.90 6.74
N ASP A 289 37.77 2.02 6.13
CA ASP A 289 37.95 2.39 4.72
C ASP A 289 37.83 1.19 3.75
N GLN A 290 37.78 -0.04 4.28
CA GLN A 290 37.74 -1.29 3.51
C GLN A 290 36.51 -2.15 3.84
N PRO A 291 35.27 -1.65 3.60
CA PRO A 291 34.06 -2.40 3.89
C PRO A 291 33.97 -3.67 3.03
N ALA A 292 33.41 -4.74 3.60
CA ALA A 292 33.20 -6.02 2.91
C ALA A 292 32.32 -5.84 1.67
N PHE A 293 31.28 -5.04 1.81
CA PHE A 293 30.35 -4.68 0.74
C PHE A 293 29.95 -3.20 0.85
N GLU A 294 29.56 -2.61 -0.28
CA GLU A 294 29.03 -1.27 -0.32
C GLU A 294 27.55 -1.27 0.12
N VAL A 295 27.18 -0.34 0.99
CA VAL A 295 25.79 -0.16 1.43
C VAL A 295 25.19 1.04 0.71
N VAL A 296 24.08 0.82 0.02
CA VAL A 296 23.34 1.84 -0.73
C VAL A 296 21.94 1.95 -0.16
N ALA A 297 21.46 3.17 0.03
CA ALA A 297 20.09 3.44 0.42
C ALA A 297 19.33 4.12 -0.73
N CYS A 298 18.22 3.53 -1.14
CA CYS A 298 17.28 4.12 -2.07
C CYS A 298 16.03 4.51 -1.29
N ILE A 299 15.77 5.81 -1.16
CA ILE A 299 14.73 6.34 -0.27
C ILE A 299 13.68 7.14 -1.03
N ALA A 300 12.44 7.08 -0.54
CA ALA A 300 11.35 7.90 -1.02
C ALA A 300 10.42 8.30 0.14
N GLY A 301 9.61 9.33 -0.11
CA GLY A 301 8.65 9.85 0.85
C GLY A 301 9.20 10.97 1.73
N ARG A 302 8.31 11.88 2.10
CA ARG A 302 8.67 13.12 2.83
C ARG A 302 9.07 12.87 4.28
N GLY A 303 8.74 11.70 4.87
CA GLY A 303 9.12 11.37 6.24
C GLY A 303 10.62 11.39 6.47
N PHE A 304 11.43 11.11 5.44
CA PHE A 304 12.87 11.29 5.50
C PHE A 304 13.30 12.77 5.48
N GLY A 305 12.48 13.67 4.93
CA GLY A 305 12.79 15.10 4.76
C GLY A 305 12.56 15.96 6.01
N VAL A 306 12.17 15.37 7.14
CA VAL A 306 11.81 16.09 8.37
C VAL A 306 12.95 16.06 9.40
N ARG A 307 13.72 14.99 9.44
CA ARG A 307 14.73 14.74 10.48
C ARG A 307 16.15 14.83 9.93
N ARG A 308 16.75 16.00 10.04
CA ARG A 308 18.12 16.24 9.56
C ARG A 308 19.14 15.30 10.18
N GLU A 309 19.03 15.01 11.48
CA GLU A 309 19.96 14.12 12.19
C GLU A 309 19.89 12.67 11.67
N ASP A 310 18.70 12.17 11.37
CA ASP A 310 18.53 10.84 10.81
C ASP A 310 19.09 10.77 9.37
N MET A 311 18.95 11.84 8.59
CA MET A 311 19.58 11.94 7.26
C MET A 311 21.11 11.99 7.35
N ARG A 312 21.68 12.74 8.31
CA ARG A 312 23.15 12.72 8.54
C ARG A 312 23.65 11.30 8.84
N LYS A 313 22.95 10.58 9.73
CA LYS A 313 23.28 9.19 10.05
C LYS A 313 23.21 8.29 8.82
N LEU A 314 22.21 8.48 7.97
CA LEU A 314 22.06 7.73 6.73
C LEU A 314 23.22 8.02 5.76
N LEU A 315 23.58 9.30 5.57
CA LEU A 315 24.70 9.71 4.73
C LEU A 315 26.04 9.12 5.21
N ILE A 316 26.27 9.09 6.52
CA ILE A 316 27.48 8.51 7.09
C ILE A 316 27.47 6.99 6.92
N ALA A 317 26.37 6.31 7.24
CA ALA A 317 26.26 4.85 7.13
C ALA A 317 26.47 4.34 5.69
N THR A 318 25.94 5.06 4.71
CA THR A 318 26.05 4.69 3.28
C THR A 318 27.29 5.28 2.60
N ARG A 319 28.11 6.05 3.32
CA ARG A 319 29.24 6.84 2.76
C ARG A 319 28.78 7.75 1.61
N GLY A 320 27.60 8.33 1.73
CA GLY A 320 26.97 9.21 0.76
C GLY A 320 26.19 8.49 -0.36
N LYS A 321 26.08 7.16 -0.34
CA LYS A 321 25.35 6.43 -1.37
C LYS A 321 23.84 6.39 -1.05
N VAL A 322 23.22 7.57 -1.09
CA VAL A 322 21.78 7.79 -0.88
C VAL A 322 21.17 8.30 -2.18
N PHE A 323 20.19 7.58 -2.68
CA PHE A 323 19.47 7.90 -3.92
C PHE A 323 17.98 8.08 -3.64
N THR A 324 17.35 8.95 -4.42
CA THR A 324 15.90 9.15 -4.44
C THR A 324 15.33 8.79 -5.80
N LEU A 325 14.02 8.71 -5.95
CA LEU A 325 13.40 8.44 -7.24
C LEU A 325 13.84 9.42 -8.35
N GLN A 326 14.12 10.68 -7.98
CA GLN A 326 14.56 11.70 -8.95
C GLN A 326 15.93 11.43 -9.55
N ASN A 327 16.83 10.82 -8.77
CA ASN A 327 18.22 10.60 -9.19
C ASN A 327 18.59 9.11 -9.31
N MET A 328 17.58 8.21 -9.30
CA MET A 328 17.78 6.76 -9.36
C MET A 328 18.61 6.31 -10.58
N ARG A 329 18.50 7.01 -11.71
CA ARG A 329 19.28 6.71 -12.94
C ARG A 329 20.78 6.85 -12.75
N GLN A 330 21.22 7.61 -11.74
CA GLN A 330 22.63 7.80 -11.42
C GLN A 330 23.20 6.69 -10.51
N LEU A 331 22.36 5.76 -10.03
CA LEU A 331 22.70 4.68 -9.12
C LEU A 331 23.90 3.87 -9.61
N VAL A 332 23.90 3.46 -10.87
CA VAL A 332 24.98 2.62 -11.45
C VAL A 332 26.29 3.40 -11.55
N GLU A 333 26.23 4.64 -12.01
CA GLU A 333 27.44 5.46 -12.29
C GLU A 333 28.19 5.82 -10.99
N HIS A 334 27.50 6.05 -9.89
CA HIS A 334 28.05 6.58 -8.65
C HIS A 334 28.24 5.52 -7.54
N THR A 335 28.11 4.25 -7.88
CA THR A 335 28.35 3.12 -6.97
C THR A 335 29.29 2.08 -7.58
N ARG A 336 29.67 1.06 -6.79
CA ARG A 336 30.42 -0.08 -7.32
C ARG A 336 29.63 -0.88 -8.36
N LEU A 337 28.34 -0.65 -8.55
CA LEU A 337 27.52 -1.28 -9.58
C LEU A 337 28.11 -1.14 -10.99
N ARG A 338 28.80 -0.02 -11.26
CA ARG A 338 29.46 0.22 -12.55
C ARG A 338 30.44 -0.90 -12.95
N SER A 339 31.04 -1.59 -11.96
CA SER A 339 31.98 -2.69 -12.24
C SER A 339 31.29 -4.02 -12.58
N PHE A 340 29.97 -4.11 -12.39
CA PHE A 340 29.15 -5.29 -12.70
C PHE A 340 28.32 -5.11 -13.96
N ARG A 341 28.47 -3.99 -14.67
CA ARG A 341 27.77 -3.71 -15.93
C ARG A 341 28.19 -4.71 -17.01
N SER A 342 27.24 -5.39 -17.62
CA SER A 342 27.50 -6.19 -18.82
C SER A 342 27.94 -5.29 -19.97
N ARG A 343 29.00 -5.71 -20.68
CA ARG A 343 29.49 -4.98 -21.87
C ARG A 343 28.54 -5.16 -23.04
#